data_a99e0b7253d90c0862353d5763c5a12a
#
_entry.id   a99e0b7253d90c0862353d5763c5a12a
#
_cell.length_a   1.000
_cell.length_b   1.000
_cell.length_c   1.000
_cell.angle_alpha   90.00
_cell.angle_beta   90.00
_cell.angle_gamma   90.00
#
_symmetry.space_group_name_H-M   'P 1'
#
loop_
_entity.id
_entity.type
_entity.pdbx_description
1 polymer ?
#
loop_
_entity_poly.entity_id
_entity_poly.type
_entity_poly.pdbx_seq_one_letter_code
_entity_poly.pdbx_strand_id
1 'polypeptide(L)'
;MINIHNIYYMLSYAFTVLNKKGYQHIATESFNNVADLYSALLIKGVSSQLKYGLQHDYLEHNDSLNVIRGKINVTASIQQGTMMHKQLNCTYDEFSINTYMNQILKTTMLNVLKLDISRTRKKALKRLLIYFEQVDILDYRHIDWQLRFDRHHETYRMLMAICYLVTQGRIQSERSGSRETMMFEDEQQMARLYERFVRAYYKKEFPQLKVTASHIPWAIDDDYRHMLPTMRSDVMLTYGKKCLIIDTKYYTSTLQQYFDTRTIHSGNLYQIFAYVKNEAFHLKSKQINVAGMLLYAKTDEQLVPDNTFQMSGNTISVKTLDLNQDFIHIAKQLDDIVYNLSLIHISEPT
;
A
#
# COMPACT_ATOMS: atom_id res chain seq x y z
N MET A 1 -18.98 -4.96 -3.50
CA MET A 1 -18.27 -4.00 -2.57
C MET A 1 -17.50 -4.81 -1.54
N ILE A 2 -16.27 -4.42 -1.18
CA ILE A 2 -15.47 -5.16 -0.17
C ILE A 2 -16.08 -4.94 1.21
N ASN A 3 -16.15 -5.99 2.03
CA ASN A 3 -16.54 -5.85 3.43
C ASN A 3 -15.51 -4.97 4.18
N ILE A 4 -15.97 -3.99 4.95
CA ILE A 4 -15.12 -3.02 5.66
C ILE A 4 -14.11 -3.72 6.57
N HIS A 5 -14.51 -4.80 7.25
CA HIS A 5 -13.62 -5.60 8.08
C HIS A 5 -12.48 -6.24 7.28
N ASN A 6 -12.74 -6.61 6.03
CA ASN A 6 -11.70 -7.18 5.17
C ASN A 6 -10.65 -6.14 4.76
N ILE A 7 -11.03 -4.87 4.63
CA ILE A 7 -10.06 -3.77 4.47
C ILE A 7 -9.14 -3.69 5.69
N TYR A 8 -9.69 -3.82 6.91
CA TYR A 8 -8.86 -3.89 8.11
C TYR A 8 -7.91 -5.10 8.09
N TYR A 9 -8.40 -6.30 7.72
CA TYR A 9 -7.53 -7.49 7.64
C TYR A 9 -6.44 -7.31 6.59
N MET A 10 -6.76 -6.81 5.40
CA MET A 10 -5.77 -6.52 4.36
C MET A 10 -4.68 -5.56 4.86
N LEU A 11 -5.08 -4.50 5.58
CA LEU A 11 -4.15 -3.57 6.22
C LEU A 11 -3.32 -4.25 7.31
N SER A 12 -3.91 -5.15 8.12
CA SER A 12 -3.21 -5.85 9.22
C SER A 12 -2.13 -6.80 8.71
N TYR A 13 -2.32 -7.40 7.56
CA TYR A 13 -1.27 -8.17 6.88
C TYR A 13 -0.23 -7.26 6.24
N ALA A 14 -0.64 -6.20 5.58
CA ALA A 14 0.27 -5.26 4.93
C ALA A 14 1.14 -4.48 5.91
N PHE A 15 0.66 -4.27 7.15
CA PHE A 15 1.34 -3.51 8.20
C PHE A 15 1.37 -4.26 9.52
N THR A 16 2.50 -4.87 9.84
CA THR A 16 2.68 -5.70 11.05
C THR A 16 2.40 -4.95 12.36
N VAL A 17 2.51 -3.63 12.36
CA VAL A 17 2.21 -2.80 13.52
C VAL A 17 0.76 -2.95 13.99
N LEU A 18 -0.18 -3.26 13.09
CA LEU A 18 -1.60 -3.49 13.43
C LEU A 18 -1.84 -4.80 14.17
N ASN A 19 -0.89 -5.73 14.16
CA ASN A 19 -0.95 -6.98 14.94
C ASN A 19 -0.55 -6.80 16.41
N LYS A 20 -0.03 -5.62 16.80
CA LYS A 20 0.33 -5.34 18.20
C LYS A 20 -0.94 -5.22 19.06
N LYS A 21 -0.87 -5.67 20.32
CA LYS A 21 -2.00 -5.74 21.29
C LYS A 21 -2.93 -4.50 21.34
N GLY A 22 -2.39 -3.32 21.02
CA GLY A 22 -3.20 -2.10 21.05
C GLY A 22 -4.20 -1.92 19.91
N TYR A 23 -4.09 -2.64 18.81
CA TYR A 23 -4.95 -2.50 17.62
C TYR A 23 -6.01 -3.61 17.48
N GLN A 24 -5.90 -4.69 18.25
CA GLN A 24 -6.80 -5.85 18.14
C GLN A 24 -8.28 -5.51 18.40
N HIS A 25 -8.56 -4.51 19.24
CA HIS A 25 -9.93 -4.05 19.48
C HIS A 25 -10.59 -3.44 18.24
N ILE A 26 -9.81 -2.86 17.32
CA ILE A 26 -10.34 -2.30 16.08
C ILE A 26 -10.97 -3.39 15.19
N ALA A 27 -10.42 -4.60 15.23
CA ALA A 27 -10.95 -5.74 14.48
C ALA A 27 -12.39 -6.14 14.91
N THR A 28 -12.76 -5.85 16.16
CA THR A 28 -14.05 -6.22 16.75
C THR A 28 -15.04 -5.06 16.80
N GLU A 29 -14.63 -3.84 16.43
CA GLU A 29 -15.52 -2.69 16.36
C GLU A 29 -16.41 -2.75 15.12
N SER A 30 -17.65 -2.28 15.25
CA SER A 30 -18.54 -2.06 14.10
C SER A 30 -18.26 -0.70 13.46
N PHE A 31 -18.15 -0.66 12.14
CA PHE A 31 -17.93 0.55 11.36
C PHE A 31 -19.10 0.79 10.42
N ASN A 32 -19.62 2.03 10.41
CA ASN A 32 -20.70 2.42 9.51
C ASN A 32 -20.21 2.57 8.06
N ASN A 33 -18.97 2.98 7.89
CA ASN A 33 -18.33 3.20 6.59
C ASN A 33 -16.80 3.12 6.73
N VAL A 34 -16.12 3.15 5.59
CA VAL A 34 -14.64 3.03 5.54
C VAL A 34 -13.94 4.24 6.16
N ALA A 35 -14.54 5.45 6.10
CA ALA A 35 -14.00 6.63 6.76
C ALA A 35 -13.95 6.46 8.29
N ASP A 36 -14.98 5.78 8.84
CA ASP A 36 -15.06 5.48 10.26
C ASP A 36 -13.96 4.50 10.69
N LEU A 37 -13.67 3.47 9.88
CA LEU A 37 -12.51 2.57 10.08
C LEU A 37 -11.18 3.34 10.03
N TYR A 38 -10.97 4.16 9.01
CA TYR A 38 -9.71 4.92 8.88
C TYR A 38 -9.54 5.92 10.02
N SER A 39 -10.63 6.54 10.49
CA SER A 39 -10.58 7.42 11.65
C SER A 39 -10.15 6.69 12.93
N ALA A 40 -10.63 5.46 13.16
CA ALA A 40 -10.22 4.63 14.28
C ALA A 40 -8.71 4.28 14.21
N LEU A 41 -8.23 3.89 13.04
CA LEU A 41 -6.82 3.58 12.80
C LEU A 41 -5.92 4.80 12.99
N LEU A 42 -6.33 5.98 12.49
CA LEU A 42 -5.61 7.25 12.69
C LEU A 42 -5.55 7.63 14.17
N ILE A 43 -6.68 7.60 14.87
CA ILE A 43 -6.74 7.92 16.30
C ILE A 43 -5.80 7.01 17.08
N LYS A 44 -5.84 5.71 16.83
CA LYS A 44 -5.01 4.75 17.53
C LYS A 44 -3.53 4.91 17.20
N GLY A 45 -3.20 5.04 15.92
CA GLY A 45 -1.82 5.20 15.45
C GLY A 45 -1.18 6.48 15.96
N VAL A 46 -1.88 7.62 15.85
CA VAL A 46 -1.39 8.91 16.34
C VAL A 46 -1.29 8.91 17.88
N SER A 47 -2.29 8.36 18.60
CA SER A 47 -2.21 8.22 20.06
C SER A 47 -1.04 7.34 20.51
N SER A 48 -0.73 6.29 19.75
CA SER A 48 0.45 5.46 20.01
C SER A 48 1.73 6.24 19.75
N GLN A 49 1.78 6.99 18.65
CA GLN A 49 2.97 7.78 18.28
C GLN A 49 3.24 8.89 19.30
N LEU A 50 2.22 9.58 19.79
CA LEU A 50 2.36 10.61 20.81
C LEU A 50 3.00 10.12 22.12
N LYS A 51 2.84 8.82 22.46
CA LYS A 51 3.52 8.23 23.63
C LYS A 51 5.03 8.12 23.47
N TYR A 52 5.51 8.01 22.24
CA TYR A 52 6.94 7.96 21.90
C TYR A 52 7.48 9.30 21.41
N GLY A 53 6.61 10.31 21.26
CA GLY A 53 6.90 11.60 20.64
C GLY A 53 6.56 11.60 19.15
N LEU A 54 6.18 12.76 18.63
CA LEU A 54 6.05 12.98 17.18
C LEU A 54 7.43 12.94 16.53
N GLN A 55 7.46 12.71 15.22
CA GLN A 55 8.70 12.85 14.47
C GLN A 55 9.19 14.30 14.56
N HIS A 56 10.48 14.45 14.80
CA HIS A 56 11.17 15.73 14.74
C HIS A 56 12.21 15.67 13.62
N ASP A 57 12.49 16.83 13.07
CA ASP A 57 13.59 17.02 12.14
C ASP A 57 14.26 18.36 12.39
N TYR A 58 15.49 18.50 11.93
CA TYR A 58 16.19 19.76 11.96
C TYR A 58 15.77 20.58 10.74
N LEU A 59 15.05 21.67 11.01
CA LEU A 59 14.64 22.61 9.95
C LEU A 59 15.60 23.78 9.93
N GLU A 60 16.20 24.04 8.78
CA GLU A 60 17.07 25.19 8.58
C GLU A 60 16.24 26.47 8.49
N HIS A 61 16.54 27.41 9.37
CA HIS A 61 15.96 28.74 9.39
C HIS A 61 16.98 29.80 9.01
N ASN A 62 16.53 30.79 8.24
CA ASN A 62 17.34 31.92 7.82
C ASN A 62 16.63 33.22 8.26
N ASP A 63 17.01 33.73 9.43
CA ASP A 63 16.33 34.88 10.01
C ASP A 63 17.32 36.00 10.39
N SER A 64 16.82 37.24 10.42
CA SER A 64 17.54 38.39 10.95
C SER A 64 17.31 38.49 12.45
N LEU A 65 18.34 38.17 13.21
CA LEU A 65 18.26 38.05 14.66
C LEU A 65 19.14 39.09 15.39
N ASN A 66 18.67 39.57 16.55
CA ASN A 66 19.43 40.45 17.44
C ASN A 66 20.50 39.70 18.26
N VAL A 67 20.37 38.36 18.32
CA VAL A 67 21.29 37.48 19.02
C VAL A 67 21.81 36.44 18.03
N ILE A 68 23.11 36.23 18.01
CA ILE A 68 23.76 35.26 17.10
C ILE A 68 23.25 33.86 17.43
N ARG A 69 22.74 33.16 16.40
CA ARG A 69 22.32 31.75 16.46
C ARG A 69 22.79 31.03 15.20
N GLY A 70 23.54 29.96 15.37
CA GLY A 70 24.04 29.17 14.23
C GLY A 70 25.13 29.91 13.43
N LYS A 71 25.04 29.82 12.09
CA LYS A 71 26.01 30.40 11.14
C LYS A 71 25.57 31.80 10.71
N ILE A 72 26.45 32.79 10.85
CA ILE A 72 26.18 34.15 10.40
C ILE A 72 26.39 34.24 8.88
N ASN A 73 25.42 34.79 8.19
CA ASN A 73 25.55 35.17 6.79
C ASN A 73 25.87 36.67 6.68
N VAL A 74 27.15 37.00 6.75
CA VAL A 74 27.66 38.40 6.73
C VAL A 74 27.26 39.09 5.43
N THR A 75 27.40 38.42 4.30
CA THR A 75 27.06 38.99 2.98
C THR A 75 25.58 39.37 2.91
N ALA A 76 24.67 38.50 3.31
CA ALA A 76 23.25 38.80 3.34
C ALA A 76 22.94 39.93 4.34
N SER A 77 23.61 39.96 5.50
CA SER A 77 23.45 41.03 6.51
C SER A 77 23.80 42.40 5.99
N ILE A 78 24.86 42.49 5.17
CA ILE A 78 25.29 43.75 4.53
C ILE A 78 24.33 44.13 3.41
N GLN A 79 24.01 43.19 2.53
CA GLN A 79 23.12 43.44 1.37
C GLN A 79 21.71 43.90 1.79
N GLN A 80 21.17 43.30 2.86
CA GLN A 80 19.84 43.63 3.36
C GLN A 80 19.83 44.79 4.38
N GLY A 81 21.00 45.30 4.73
CA GLY A 81 21.12 46.43 5.67
C GLY A 81 20.68 46.11 7.10
N THR A 82 20.58 44.81 7.47
CA THR A 82 20.09 44.39 8.79
C THR A 82 20.97 44.82 9.93
N MET A 83 22.27 45.05 9.65
CA MET A 83 23.26 45.55 10.63
C MET A 83 22.90 46.97 11.16
N MET A 84 22.21 47.79 10.35
CA MET A 84 21.72 49.11 10.77
C MET A 84 20.65 49.00 11.86
N HIS A 85 19.97 47.88 11.92
CA HIS A 85 18.93 47.56 12.92
C HIS A 85 19.47 46.69 14.06
N LYS A 86 20.82 46.58 14.19
CA LYS A 86 21.50 45.71 15.17
C LYS A 86 21.09 44.22 15.04
N GLN A 87 20.85 43.77 13.81
CA GLN A 87 20.46 42.38 13.48
C GLN A 87 21.48 41.78 12.54
N LEU A 88 21.70 40.47 12.64
CA LEU A 88 22.50 39.67 11.73
C LEU A 88 21.65 38.57 11.12
N ASN A 89 21.82 38.36 9.82
CA ASN A 89 21.23 37.19 9.17
C ASN A 89 21.96 35.94 9.62
N CYS A 90 21.23 35.07 10.30
CA CYS A 90 21.73 33.82 10.84
C CYS A 90 21.01 32.63 10.17
N THR A 91 21.81 31.63 9.81
CA THR A 91 21.30 30.31 9.40
C THR A 91 21.49 29.36 10.58
N TYR A 92 20.40 28.76 11.05
CA TYR A 92 20.44 27.85 12.19
C TYR A 92 19.41 26.74 12.04
N ASP A 93 19.72 25.58 12.60
CA ASP A 93 18.82 24.45 12.65
C ASP A 93 17.92 24.51 13.90
N GLU A 94 16.63 24.31 13.72
CA GLU A 94 15.67 24.16 14.81
C GLU A 94 15.08 22.78 14.81
N PHE A 95 15.13 22.12 15.98
CA PHE A 95 14.52 20.81 16.17
C PHE A 95 13.02 20.97 16.30
N SER A 96 12.29 20.66 15.24
CA SER A 96 10.88 20.98 15.09
C SER A 96 10.03 19.74 14.83
N ILE A 97 8.80 19.75 15.37
CA ILE A 97 7.76 18.78 15.00
C ILE A 97 7.05 19.13 13.68
N ASN A 98 7.33 20.29 13.09
CA ASN A 98 6.72 20.72 11.82
C ASN A 98 7.32 19.99 10.63
N THR A 99 7.41 18.66 10.73
CA THR A 99 7.90 17.79 9.67
C THR A 99 6.84 17.49 8.63
N TYR A 100 7.25 17.16 7.41
CA TYR A 100 6.32 16.91 6.31
C TYR A 100 5.32 15.78 6.62
N MET A 101 5.76 14.69 7.29
CA MET A 101 4.86 13.61 7.69
C MET A 101 3.85 14.06 8.75
N ASN A 102 4.23 14.93 9.69
CA ASN A 102 3.30 15.48 10.68
C ASN A 102 2.30 16.45 10.03
N GLN A 103 2.74 17.22 9.03
CA GLN A 103 1.86 18.09 8.24
C GLN A 103 0.81 17.27 7.48
N ILE A 104 1.20 16.13 6.88
CA ILE A 104 0.28 15.17 6.26
C ILE A 104 -0.73 14.64 7.29
N LEU A 105 -0.28 14.22 8.47
CA LEU A 105 -1.15 13.74 9.54
C LEU A 105 -2.18 14.77 9.97
N LYS A 106 -1.73 16.02 10.26
CA LYS A 106 -2.61 17.12 10.64
C LYS A 106 -3.66 17.39 9.56
N THR A 107 -3.20 17.54 8.31
CA THR A 107 -4.07 17.81 7.17
C THR A 107 -5.12 16.71 6.99
N THR A 108 -4.69 15.44 7.09
CA THR A 108 -5.61 14.31 6.95
C THR A 108 -6.61 14.25 8.10
N MET A 109 -6.20 14.44 9.35
CA MET A 109 -7.11 14.47 10.50
C MET A 109 -8.16 15.56 10.36
N LEU A 110 -7.78 16.77 9.90
CA LEU A 110 -8.71 17.85 9.61
C LEU A 110 -9.70 17.50 8.50
N ASN A 111 -9.25 16.76 7.48
CA ASN A 111 -10.11 16.30 6.41
C ASN A 111 -11.10 15.23 6.89
N VAL A 112 -10.65 14.27 7.70
CA VAL A 112 -11.50 13.23 8.29
C VAL A 112 -12.58 13.81 9.17
N LEU A 113 -12.34 14.92 9.89
CA LEU A 113 -13.36 15.61 10.70
C LEU A 113 -14.56 16.12 9.88
N LYS A 114 -14.38 16.35 8.58
CA LYS A 114 -15.43 16.81 7.66
C LYS A 114 -16.29 15.65 7.13
N LEU A 115 -15.86 14.40 7.37
CA LEU A 115 -16.54 13.21 6.90
C LEU A 115 -17.63 12.75 7.87
N ASP A 116 -18.47 11.82 7.38
CA ASP A 116 -19.45 11.15 8.21
C ASP A 116 -18.78 10.06 9.05
N ILE A 117 -18.31 10.43 10.22
CA ILE A 117 -17.73 9.57 11.24
C ILE A 117 -18.43 9.80 12.58
N SER A 118 -18.31 8.83 13.49
CA SER A 118 -18.97 8.90 14.79
C SER A 118 -18.56 10.13 15.61
N ARG A 119 -19.48 10.67 16.40
CA ARG A 119 -19.23 11.85 17.27
C ARG A 119 -18.07 11.61 18.25
N THR A 120 -17.94 10.38 18.73
CA THR A 120 -16.87 9.97 19.63
C THR A 120 -15.50 10.11 18.94
N ARG A 121 -15.39 9.67 17.70
CA ARG A 121 -14.16 9.78 16.89
C ARG A 121 -13.84 11.22 16.53
N LYS A 122 -14.86 12.03 16.18
CA LYS A 122 -14.65 13.48 15.98
C LYS A 122 -14.05 14.15 17.22
N LYS A 123 -14.56 13.81 18.42
CA LYS A 123 -14.02 14.35 19.69
C LYS A 123 -12.59 13.89 19.94
N ALA A 124 -12.28 12.62 19.67
CA ALA A 124 -10.93 12.08 19.82
C ALA A 124 -9.94 12.74 18.87
N LEU A 125 -10.28 12.89 17.58
CA LEU A 125 -9.42 13.59 16.60
C LEU A 125 -9.14 15.04 17.00
N LYS A 126 -10.16 15.79 17.46
CA LYS A 126 -9.97 17.16 17.94
C LYS A 126 -9.00 17.25 19.11
N ARG A 127 -9.02 16.27 20.03
CA ARG A 127 -8.06 16.20 21.14
C ARG A 127 -6.63 15.93 20.65
N LEU A 128 -6.45 15.07 19.66
CA LEU A 128 -5.15 14.79 19.10
C LEU A 128 -4.57 15.98 18.34
N LEU A 129 -5.40 16.74 17.64
CA LEU A 129 -4.99 17.94 16.89
C LEU A 129 -4.35 19.03 17.77
N ILE A 130 -4.62 19.05 19.08
CA ILE A 130 -3.99 20.00 20.01
C ILE A 130 -2.46 19.80 20.02
N TYR A 131 -1.98 18.56 19.92
CA TYR A 131 -0.54 18.26 19.87
C TYR A 131 0.14 18.65 18.55
N PHE A 132 -0.66 19.03 17.53
CA PHE A 132 -0.19 19.46 16.22
C PHE A 132 -0.35 20.98 16.03
N GLU A 133 -0.48 21.77 17.08
CA GLU A 133 -0.68 23.22 16.97
C GLU A 133 0.43 23.90 16.15
N GLN A 134 1.68 23.54 16.42
CA GLN A 134 2.87 24.07 15.74
C GLN A 134 3.17 23.43 14.39
N VAL A 135 2.31 22.53 13.90
CA VAL A 135 2.48 21.85 12.62
C VAL A 135 1.65 22.56 11.56
N ASP A 136 2.21 22.82 10.39
CA ASP A 136 1.52 23.48 9.29
C ASP A 136 0.49 22.56 8.63
N ILE A 137 -0.42 23.16 7.86
CA ILE A 137 -1.45 22.46 7.08
C ILE A 137 -1.03 22.49 5.61
N LEU A 138 -1.07 21.35 4.96
CA LEU A 138 -0.80 21.23 3.53
C LEU A 138 -2.08 21.37 2.69
N ASP A 139 -1.92 21.76 1.43
CA ASP A 139 -2.96 21.49 0.45
C ASP A 139 -2.95 19.99 0.11
N TYR A 140 -4.00 19.28 0.55
CA TYR A 140 -4.10 17.83 0.37
C TYR A 140 -4.09 17.37 -1.10
N ARG A 141 -4.35 18.27 -2.06
CA ARG A 141 -4.30 17.98 -3.51
C ARG A 141 -2.89 17.90 -4.07
N HIS A 142 -1.94 18.54 -3.37
CA HIS A 142 -0.55 18.68 -3.81
C HIS A 142 0.45 17.98 -2.89
N ILE A 143 0.00 16.99 -2.10
CA ILE A 143 0.88 16.21 -1.24
C ILE A 143 1.78 15.31 -2.10
N ASP A 144 3.10 15.43 -1.94
CA ASP A 144 4.06 14.48 -2.48
C ASP A 144 4.11 13.22 -1.59
N TRP A 145 3.79 12.09 -2.19
CA TRP A 145 3.75 10.80 -1.51
C TRP A 145 5.04 9.99 -1.68
N GLN A 146 6.11 10.55 -2.26
CA GLN A 146 7.43 9.92 -2.36
C GLN A 146 8.19 10.00 -1.03
N LEU A 147 7.62 9.42 0.01
CA LEU A 147 8.14 9.50 1.37
C LEU A 147 9.24 8.46 1.60
N ARG A 148 10.30 8.88 2.29
CA ARG A 148 11.35 7.99 2.77
C ARG A 148 11.11 7.62 4.22
N PHE A 149 11.26 6.33 4.54
CA PHE A 149 11.03 5.81 5.88
C PHE A 149 12.27 5.06 6.37
N ASP A 150 12.71 5.37 7.55
CA ASP A 150 13.72 4.60 8.26
C ASP A 150 13.12 3.31 8.84
N ARG A 151 13.97 2.38 9.21
CA ARG A 151 13.56 1.06 9.74
C ARG A 151 12.69 1.16 11.00
N HIS A 152 12.83 2.23 11.78
CA HIS A 152 12.12 2.44 13.05
C HIS A 152 10.77 3.15 12.92
N HIS A 153 10.39 3.60 11.72
CA HIS A 153 9.16 4.36 11.46
C HIS A 153 8.00 3.51 10.94
N GLU A 154 7.84 2.27 11.43
CA GLU A 154 6.73 1.38 11.00
C GLU A 154 5.35 1.99 11.24
N THR A 155 5.15 2.67 12.39
CA THR A 155 3.88 3.34 12.71
C THR A 155 3.61 4.48 11.73
N TYR A 156 4.61 5.31 11.42
CA TYR A 156 4.46 6.37 10.42
C TYR A 156 4.19 5.80 9.02
N ARG A 157 4.84 4.72 8.63
CA ARG A 157 4.59 4.06 7.35
C ARG A 157 3.13 3.62 7.20
N MET A 158 2.57 3.03 8.25
CA MET A 158 1.15 2.66 8.30
C MET A 158 0.26 3.91 8.26
N LEU A 159 0.55 4.92 9.11
CA LEU A 159 -0.21 6.16 9.17
C LEU A 159 -0.22 6.89 7.83
N MET A 160 0.93 7.00 7.15
CA MET A 160 1.02 7.62 5.82
C MET A 160 0.23 6.86 4.77
N ALA A 161 0.22 5.52 4.82
CA ALA A 161 -0.61 4.73 3.92
C ALA A 161 -2.12 5.00 4.14
N ILE A 162 -2.56 5.12 5.41
CA ILE A 162 -3.95 5.47 5.73
C ILE A 162 -4.25 6.91 5.29
N CYS A 163 -3.35 7.87 5.55
CA CYS A 163 -3.49 9.25 5.10
C CYS A 163 -3.64 9.34 3.58
N TYR A 164 -2.86 8.53 2.86
CA TYR A 164 -2.92 8.46 1.42
C TYR A 164 -4.30 7.95 0.95
N LEU A 165 -4.79 6.83 1.49
CA LEU A 165 -6.11 6.29 1.16
C LEU A 165 -7.23 7.29 1.42
N VAL A 166 -7.20 7.98 2.56
CA VAL A 166 -8.18 9.03 2.92
C VAL A 166 -8.13 10.19 1.94
N THR A 167 -6.93 10.66 1.60
CA THR A 167 -6.75 11.82 0.72
C THR A 167 -7.21 11.54 -0.69
N GLN A 168 -6.86 10.38 -1.25
CA GLN A 168 -7.27 9.99 -2.60
C GLN A 168 -8.78 9.77 -2.69
N GLY A 169 -9.37 9.06 -1.71
CA GLY A 169 -10.82 8.91 -1.65
C GLY A 169 -11.58 10.23 -1.61
N ARG A 170 -11.03 11.26 -0.94
CA ARG A 170 -11.59 12.59 -0.93
C ARG A 170 -11.49 13.30 -2.28
N ILE A 171 -10.31 13.28 -2.93
CA ILE A 171 -10.10 13.90 -4.25
C ILE A 171 -11.07 13.30 -5.26
N GLN A 172 -11.27 12.00 -5.23
CA GLN A 172 -12.18 11.28 -6.14
C GLN A 172 -13.64 11.64 -5.89
N SER A 173 -14.07 11.71 -4.61
CA SER A 173 -15.42 12.13 -4.23
C SER A 173 -15.73 13.57 -4.69
N GLU A 174 -14.77 14.48 -4.61
CA GLU A 174 -14.93 15.85 -5.12
C GLU A 174 -15.07 15.91 -6.64
N ARG A 175 -14.36 15.05 -7.37
CA ARG A 175 -14.45 14.95 -8.85
C ARG A 175 -15.78 14.35 -9.32
N SER A 176 -16.32 13.37 -8.58
CA SER A 176 -17.58 12.71 -8.92
C SER A 176 -18.83 13.50 -8.51
N GLY A 177 -18.68 14.60 -7.77
CA GLY A 177 -19.79 15.44 -7.30
C GLY A 177 -20.67 14.76 -6.23
N SER A 178 -20.34 13.55 -5.79
CA SER A 178 -21.07 12.82 -4.76
C SER A 178 -20.60 13.24 -3.37
N ARG A 179 -21.42 14.05 -2.67
CA ARG A 179 -21.11 14.50 -1.28
C ARG A 179 -21.29 13.41 -0.23
N GLU A 180 -22.01 12.32 -0.54
CA GLU A 180 -22.50 11.39 0.49
C GLU A 180 -21.74 10.08 0.60
N THR A 181 -20.99 9.66 -0.42
CA THR A 181 -20.26 8.40 -0.34
C THR A 181 -18.83 8.65 -0.80
N MET A 182 -17.91 8.71 0.15
CA MET A 182 -16.50 8.57 -0.18
C MET A 182 -16.34 7.18 -0.81
N MET A 183 -16.35 7.12 -2.12
CA MET A 183 -15.92 5.92 -2.84
C MET A 183 -14.41 5.83 -2.64
N PHE A 184 -14.00 5.00 -1.71
CA PHE A 184 -12.58 4.64 -1.48
C PHE A 184 -12.04 3.70 -2.57
N GLU A 185 -12.63 3.75 -3.74
CA GLU A 185 -12.28 2.93 -4.90
C GLU A 185 -11.34 3.68 -5.84
N ASP A 186 -10.25 4.17 -5.32
CA ASP A 186 -9.08 4.33 -6.17
C ASP A 186 -8.56 2.92 -6.47
N GLU A 187 -8.91 2.38 -7.64
CA GLU A 187 -8.48 1.06 -8.10
C GLU A 187 -6.99 0.85 -7.92
N GLN A 188 -6.18 1.86 -8.18
CA GLN A 188 -4.73 1.79 -8.06
C GLN A 188 -4.27 1.56 -6.62
N GLN A 189 -4.96 2.17 -5.67
CA GLN A 189 -4.64 2.05 -4.25
C GLN A 189 -5.07 0.72 -3.68
N MET A 190 -6.28 0.31 -4.02
CA MET A 190 -6.79 -1.00 -3.63
C MET A 190 -5.97 -2.12 -4.30
N ALA A 191 -5.52 -1.93 -5.54
CA ALA A 191 -4.59 -2.86 -6.20
C ALA A 191 -3.27 -2.99 -5.42
N ARG A 192 -2.65 -1.88 -5.01
CA ARG A 192 -1.42 -1.91 -4.19
C ARG A 192 -1.64 -2.54 -2.82
N LEU A 193 -2.76 -2.26 -2.17
CA LEU A 193 -3.09 -2.87 -0.88
C LEU A 193 -3.34 -4.37 -1.05
N TYR A 194 -4.05 -4.76 -2.09
CA TYR A 194 -4.36 -6.15 -2.42
C TYR A 194 -3.08 -6.96 -2.72
N GLU A 195 -2.18 -6.44 -3.57
CA GLU A 195 -0.86 -7.04 -3.82
C GLU A 195 -0.08 -7.26 -2.50
N ARG A 196 0.01 -6.21 -1.67
CA ARG A 196 0.73 -6.29 -0.39
C ARG A 196 0.09 -7.29 0.56
N PHE A 197 -1.24 -7.33 0.61
CA PHE A 197 -1.99 -8.27 1.43
C PHE A 197 -1.69 -9.71 1.03
N VAL A 198 -1.87 -10.06 -0.26
CA VAL A 198 -1.65 -11.42 -0.75
C VAL A 198 -0.21 -11.89 -0.46
N ARG A 199 0.78 -11.03 -0.76
CA ARG A 199 2.18 -11.34 -0.48
C ARG A 199 2.47 -11.52 1.01
N ALA A 200 1.94 -10.64 1.85
CA ALA A 200 2.16 -10.69 3.29
C ALA A 200 1.42 -11.88 3.94
N TYR A 201 0.25 -12.22 3.42
CA TYR A 201 -0.50 -13.41 3.83
C TYR A 201 0.37 -14.66 3.67
N TYR A 202 0.84 -14.95 2.47
CA TYR A 202 1.67 -16.13 2.23
C TYR A 202 2.98 -16.13 3.03
N LYS A 203 3.59 -14.96 3.20
CA LYS A 203 4.82 -14.84 4.00
C LYS A 203 4.59 -15.17 5.48
N LYS A 204 3.42 -14.84 6.02
CA LYS A 204 3.07 -15.03 7.43
C LYS A 204 2.52 -16.42 7.71
N GLU A 205 1.53 -16.85 6.91
CA GLU A 205 0.79 -18.09 7.16
C GLU A 205 1.53 -19.33 6.63
N PHE A 206 2.43 -19.17 5.65
CA PHE A 206 3.20 -20.26 5.04
C PHE A 206 4.72 -20.01 5.13
N PRO A 207 5.32 -20.05 6.34
CA PRO A 207 6.74 -19.76 6.53
C PRO A 207 7.67 -20.77 5.81
N GLN A 208 7.16 -21.95 5.44
CA GLN A 208 7.88 -22.95 4.65
C GLN A 208 8.05 -22.56 3.19
N LEU A 209 7.27 -21.60 2.68
CA LEU A 209 7.40 -21.09 1.32
C LEU A 209 8.44 -19.98 1.24
N LYS A 210 9.24 -19.98 0.19
CA LYS A 210 9.99 -18.78 -0.17
C LYS A 210 9.06 -17.83 -0.93
N VAL A 211 8.66 -16.74 -0.26
CA VAL A 211 7.76 -15.71 -0.79
C VAL A 211 8.54 -14.46 -1.15
N THR A 212 8.55 -14.08 -2.41
CA THR A 212 9.28 -12.92 -2.93
C THR A 212 8.41 -12.10 -3.88
N ALA A 213 8.87 -10.87 -4.20
CA ALA A 213 8.43 -10.07 -5.34
C ALA A 213 9.67 -9.85 -6.20
N SER A 214 9.94 -10.79 -7.09
CA SER A 214 11.22 -10.88 -7.78
C SER A 214 11.18 -10.20 -9.14
N HIS A 215 12.33 -9.64 -9.52
CA HIS A 215 12.57 -9.30 -10.92
C HIS A 215 12.73 -10.58 -11.71
N ILE A 216 12.08 -10.62 -12.87
CA ILE A 216 12.17 -11.73 -13.83
C ILE A 216 13.03 -11.23 -14.99
N PRO A 217 14.22 -11.79 -15.20
CA PRO A 217 15.06 -11.35 -16.30
C PRO A 217 14.49 -11.84 -17.64
N TRP A 218 14.72 -11.07 -18.71
CA TRP A 218 14.39 -11.48 -20.05
C TRP A 218 15.30 -12.64 -20.49
N ALA A 219 14.72 -13.66 -21.07
CA ALA A 219 15.45 -14.74 -21.76
C ALA A 219 15.80 -14.23 -23.17
N ILE A 220 17.01 -13.71 -23.32
CA ILE A 220 17.55 -13.16 -24.57
C ILE A 220 18.71 -14.00 -25.05
N ASP A 221 18.91 -14.08 -26.36
CA ASP A 221 19.92 -14.92 -27.00
C ASP A 221 21.24 -14.19 -27.23
N ASP A 222 21.22 -12.84 -27.26
CA ASP A 222 22.35 -11.98 -27.68
C ASP A 222 22.89 -11.06 -26.59
N ASP A 223 22.44 -11.20 -25.34
CA ASP A 223 22.78 -10.35 -24.18
C ASP A 223 22.44 -8.85 -24.32
N TYR A 224 21.80 -8.40 -25.42
CA TYR A 224 21.44 -7.01 -25.64
C TYR A 224 20.15 -6.65 -24.89
N ARG A 225 20.29 -5.88 -23.79
CA ARG A 225 19.16 -5.53 -22.86
C ARG A 225 18.71 -4.08 -22.93
N HIS A 226 19.27 -3.29 -23.82
CA HIS A 226 18.96 -1.87 -23.87
C HIS A 226 17.47 -1.66 -24.18
N MET A 227 16.80 -0.80 -23.41
CA MET A 227 15.38 -0.44 -23.52
C MET A 227 14.37 -1.58 -23.23
N LEU A 228 14.78 -2.76 -22.80
CA LEU A 228 13.84 -3.78 -22.36
C LEU A 228 13.17 -3.35 -21.05
N PRO A 229 11.83 -3.41 -20.95
CA PRO A 229 11.14 -3.06 -19.73
C PRO A 229 11.45 -4.05 -18.60
N THR A 230 11.48 -3.57 -17.38
CA THR A 230 11.67 -4.43 -16.21
C THR A 230 10.42 -5.27 -15.96
N MET A 231 10.56 -6.59 -15.93
CA MET A 231 9.51 -7.49 -15.46
C MET A 231 9.66 -7.73 -13.97
N ARG A 232 8.57 -7.56 -13.23
CA ARG A 232 8.53 -7.82 -11.79
C ARG A 232 7.22 -8.48 -11.42
N SER A 233 7.31 -9.63 -10.72
CA SER A 233 6.13 -10.32 -10.18
C SER A 233 5.61 -9.62 -8.93
N ASP A 234 4.30 -9.64 -8.71
CA ASP A 234 3.69 -9.19 -7.46
C ASP A 234 4.03 -10.16 -6.32
N VAL A 235 3.82 -11.44 -6.57
CA VAL A 235 4.12 -12.52 -5.64
C VAL A 235 4.72 -13.70 -6.38
N MET A 236 5.82 -14.23 -5.86
CA MET A 236 6.43 -15.48 -6.34
C MET A 236 6.56 -16.43 -5.16
N LEU A 237 5.89 -17.59 -5.26
CA LEU A 237 5.91 -18.65 -4.26
C LEU A 237 6.79 -19.78 -4.77
N THR A 238 7.80 -20.16 -3.98
CA THR A 238 8.68 -21.29 -4.33
C THR A 238 8.68 -22.32 -3.22
N TYR A 239 8.42 -23.57 -3.58
CA TYR A 239 8.46 -24.73 -2.69
C TYR A 239 9.08 -25.93 -3.39
N GLY A 240 10.22 -26.41 -2.92
CA GLY A 240 10.95 -27.51 -3.56
C GLY A 240 11.27 -27.20 -5.03
N LYS A 241 10.77 -28.05 -5.94
CA LYS A 241 10.94 -27.91 -7.39
C LYS A 241 9.77 -27.19 -8.08
N LYS A 242 8.96 -26.42 -7.35
CA LYS A 242 7.80 -25.70 -7.88
C LYS A 242 7.91 -24.22 -7.64
N CYS A 243 7.53 -23.44 -8.63
CA CYS A 243 7.47 -21.99 -8.60
C CYS A 243 6.12 -21.55 -9.16
N LEU A 244 5.34 -20.79 -8.37
CA LEU A 244 4.11 -20.15 -8.80
C LEU A 244 4.31 -18.64 -8.82
N ILE A 245 4.12 -18.04 -9.97
CA ILE A 245 4.11 -16.58 -10.15
C ILE A 245 2.65 -16.13 -10.09
N ILE A 246 2.32 -15.28 -9.13
CA ILE A 246 0.99 -14.69 -9.00
C ILE A 246 1.09 -13.22 -9.37
N ASP A 247 0.23 -12.81 -10.28
CA ASP A 247 0.02 -11.43 -10.67
C ASP A 247 -1.39 -11.04 -10.18
N THR A 248 -1.45 -10.11 -9.25
CA THR A 248 -2.69 -9.72 -8.56
C THR A 248 -3.38 -8.61 -9.33
N LYS A 249 -4.68 -8.75 -9.53
CA LYS A 249 -5.47 -7.79 -10.28
C LYS A 249 -6.68 -7.32 -9.47
N TYR A 250 -6.77 -6.02 -9.32
CA TYR A 250 -7.92 -5.37 -8.70
C TYR A 250 -8.53 -4.39 -9.71
N TYR A 251 -9.68 -4.74 -10.25
CA TYR A 251 -10.41 -3.92 -11.21
C TYR A 251 -11.88 -3.83 -10.83
N THR A 252 -12.53 -2.75 -11.22
CA THR A 252 -14.00 -2.61 -11.13
C THR A 252 -14.69 -3.60 -12.06
N SER A 253 -14.05 -3.98 -13.19
CA SER A 253 -14.51 -5.01 -14.11
C SER A 253 -13.38 -6.00 -14.41
N THR A 254 -13.61 -7.28 -14.09
CA THR A 254 -12.62 -8.37 -14.24
C THR A 254 -12.49 -8.88 -15.66
N LEU A 255 -13.52 -8.71 -16.48
CA LEU A 255 -13.60 -9.23 -17.85
C LEU A 255 -13.74 -8.08 -18.86
N GLN A 256 -13.11 -8.26 -20.02
CA GLN A 256 -13.38 -7.43 -21.19
C GLN A 256 -14.61 -7.95 -21.90
N GLN A 257 -15.51 -7.04 -22.27
CA GLN A 257 -16.63 -7.36 -23.14
C GLN A 257 -16.27 -6.94 -24.56
N TYR A 258 -16.25 -7.91 -25.47
CA TYR A 258 -16.12 -7.68 -26.90
C TYR A 258 -17.33 -8.33 -27.61
N PHE A 259 -18.25 -7.49 -28.11
CA PHE A 259 -19.59 -7.92 -28.54
C PHE A 259 -20.31 -8.70 -27.42
N ASP A 260 -20.76 -9.89 -27.69
CA ASP A 260 -21.48 -10.76 -26.73
C ASP A 260 -20.54 -11.71 -25.95
N THR A 261 -19.22 -11.61 -26.15
CA THR A 261 -18.25 -12.52 -25.52
C THR A 261 -17.48 -11.80 -24.43
N ARG A 262 -17.48 -12.36 -23.22
CA ARG A 262 -16.66 -11.89 -22.10
C ARG A 262 -15.35 -12.69 -22.03
N THR A 263 -14.24 -12.01 -22.09
CA THR A 263 -12.90 -12.62 -22.08
C THR A 263 -12.01 -12.01 -21.00
N ILE A 264 -10.99 -12.76 -20.62
CA ILE A 264 -9.91 -12.25 -19.75
C ILE A 264 -9.19 -11.11 -20.49
N HIS A 265 -8.78 -10.07 -19.76
CA HIS A 265 -7.98 -8.99 -20.33
C HIS A 265 -6.70 -9.54 -20.98
N SER A 266 -6.58 -9.39 -22.28
CA SER A 266 -5.48 -9.97 -23.08
C SER A 266 -4.10 -9.50 -22.57
N GLY A 267 -3.96 -8.23 -22.21
CA GLY A 267 -2.72 -7.68 -21.67
C GLY A 267 -2.27 -8.38 -20.39
N ASN A 268 -3.20 -8.75 -19.50
CA ASN A 268 -2.87 -9.48 -18.26
C ASN A 268 -2.41 -10.91 -18.58
N LEU A 269 -3.08 -11.56 -19.55
CA LEU A 269 -2.69 -12.91 -19.97
C LEU A 269 -1.31 -12.90 -20.61
N TYR A 270 -1.01 -11.94 -21.48
CA TYR A 270 0.32 -11.78 -22.08
C TYR A 270 1.40 -11.51 -21.04
N GLN A 271 1.09 -10.68 -20.04
CA GLN A 271 2.00 -10.36 -18.94
C GLN A 271 2.39 -11.61 -18.15
N ILE A 272 1.40 -12.37 -17.66
CA ILE A 272 1.69 -13.57 -16.86
C ILE A 272 2.36 -14.66 -17.71
N PHE A 273 1.97 -14.80 -18.98
CA PHE A 273 2.61 -15.73 -19.91
C PHE A 273 4.08 -15.38 -20.12
N ALA A 274 4.40 -14.11 -20.37
CA ALA A 274 5.78 -13.64 -20.48
C ALA A 274 6.59 -13.92 -19.22
N TYR A 275 6.03 -13.64 -18.05
CA TYR A 275 6.69 -13.91 -16.76
C TYR A 275 7.02 -15.39 -16.59
N VAL A 276 6.04 -16.26 -16.84
CA VAL A 276 6.22 -17.72 -16.70
C VAL A 276 7.26 -18.25 -17.67
N LYS A 277 7.23 -17.82 -18.93
CA LYS A 277 8.18 -18.32 -19.96
C LYS A 277 9.61 -17.88 -19.66
N ASN A 278 9.82 -16.64 -19.29
CA ASN A 278 11.15 -16.13 -18.96
C ASN A 278 11.70 -16.80 -17.69
N GLU A 279 10.90 -16.92 -16.64
CA GLU A 279 11.33 -17.58 -15.40
C GLU A 279 11.59 -19.09 -15.61
N ALA A 280 10.74 -19.77 -16.38
CA ALA A 280 10.94 -21.18 -16.72
C ALA A 280 12.24 -21.43 -17.49
N PHE A 281 12.63 -20.51 -18.38
CA PHE A 281 13.91 -20.57 -19.07
C PHE A 281 15.08 -20.50 -18.07
N HIS A 282 15.06 -19.54 -17.13
CA HIS A 282 16.13 -19.36 -16.16
C HIS A 282 16.20 -20.49 -15.11
N LEU A 283 15.06 -21.11 -14.80
CA LEU A 283 14.99 -22.19 -13.81
C LEU A 283 15.11 -23.59 -14.42
N LYS A 284 15.23 -23.70 -15.75
CA LYS A 284 15.31 -25.00 -16.47
C LYS A 284 16.44 -25.88 -15.95
N SER A 285 17.63 -25.32 -15.72
CA SER A 285 18.80 -26.07 -15.22
C SER A 285 18.58 -26.65 -13.82
N LYS A 286 17.71 -26.03 -13.01
CA LYS A 286 17.34 -26.47 -11.65
C LYS A 286 16.17 -27.44 -11.64
N GLN A 287 15.61 -27.79 -12.80
CA GLN A 287 14.43 -28.64 -12.93
C GLN A 287 13.23 -28.14 -12.10
N ILE A 288 13.05 -26.82 -12.02
CA ILE A 288 11.94 -26.21 -11.32
C ILE A 288 10.78 -26.02 -12.30
N ASN A 289 9.61 -26.54 -11.96
CA ASN A 289 8.39 -26.34 -12.72
C ASN A 289 7.79 -24.98 -12.38
N VAL A 290 7.57 -24.14 -13.39
CA VAL A 290 7.03 -22.78 -13.24
C VAL A 290 5.60 -22.73 -13.74
N ALA A 291 4.70 -22.25 -12.89
CA ALA A 291 3.31 -21.99 -13.20
C ALA A 291 2.98 -20.50 -12.99
N GLY A 292 1.95 -20.02 -13.65
CA GLY A 292 1.44 -18.66 -13.49
C GLY A 292 0.00 -18.62 -13.00
N MET A 293 -0.35 -17.52 -12.31
CA MET A 293 -1.70 -17.27 -11.86
C MET A 293 -2.04 -15.78 -11.98
N LEU A 294 -3.16 -15.47 -12.62
CA LEU A 294 -3.84 -14.19 -12.46
C LEU A 294 -4.83 -14.33 -11.30
N LEU A 295 -4.65 -13.54 -10.23
CA LEU A 295 -5.50 -13.57 -9.06
C LEU A 295 -6.31 -12.27 -9.00
N TYR A 296 -7.54 -12.33 -9.48
CA TYR A 296 -8.47 -11.20 -9.48
C TYR A 296 -9.14 -11.05 -8.12
N ALA A 297 -9.27 -9.82 -7.65
CA ALA A 297 -10.23 -9.50 -6.59
C ALA A 297 -11.64 -9.50 -7.20
N LYS A 298 -12.60 -10.19 -6.56
CA LYS A 298 -13.99 -10.23 -7.01
C LYS A 298 -14.61 -8.84 -6.92
N THR A 299 -15.22 -8.45 -8.01
CA THR A 299 -16.06 -7.26 -8.13
C THR A 299 -17.54 -7.64 -8.03
N ASP A 300 -18.44 -6.70 -8.35
CA ASP A 300 -19.89 -6.94 -8.36
C ASP A 300 -20.37 -7.74 -9.60
N GLU A 301 -19.44 -8.24 -10.43
CA GLU A 301 -19.77 -9.03 -11.61
C GLU A 301 -20.27 -10.44 -11.26
N GLN A 302 -21.27 -10.91 -12.00
CA GLN A 302 -21.84 -12.26 -11.82
C GLN A 302 -20.92 -13.37 -12.34
N LEU A 303 -20.17 -13.11 -13.42
CA LEU A 303 -19.22 -14.04 -14.02
C LEU A 303 -17.84 -13.84 -13.39
N VAL A 304 -17.35 -14.87 -12.75
CA VAL A 304 -16.09 -14.90 -12.03
C VAL A 304 -15.16 -15.87 -12.73
N PRO A 305 -14.01 -15.43 -13.27
CA PRO A 305 -13.08 -16.36 -13.92
C PRO A 305 -12.47 -17.32 -12.90
N ASP A 306 -12.59 -18.61 -13.19
CA ASP A 306 -11.94 -19.72 -12.49
C ASP A 306 -11.54 -20.79 -13.51
N ASN A 307 -10.43 -20.57 -14.20
CA ASN A 307 -9.97 -21.41 -15.29
C ASN A 307 -8.49 -21.77 -15.14
N THR A 308 -8.13 -22.93 -15.68
CA THR A 308 -6.72 -23.36 -15.75
C THR A 308 -6.41 -23.79 -17.17
N PHE A 309 -5.33 -23.28 -17.74
CA PHE A 309 -4.90 -23.50 -19.10
C PHE A 309 -3.52 -24.13 -19.12
N GLN A 310 -3.27 -25.02 -20.09
CA GLN A 310 -1.93 -25.52 -20.43
C GLN A 310 -1.43 -24.73 -21.64
N MET A 311 -0.42 -23.89 -21.45
CA MET A 311 0.11 -23.01 -22.49
C MET A 311 1.59 -23.22 -22.69
N SER A 312 1.96 -23.77 -23.86
CA SER A 312 3.36 -24.00 -24.25
C SER A 312 4.19 -24.71 -23.17
N GLY A 313 3.63 -25.75 -22.55
CA GLY A 313 4.30 -26.57 -21.54
C GLY A 313 4.25 -26.03 -20.10
N ASN A 314 3.56 -24.91 -19.85
CA ASN A 314 3.37 -24.37 -18.51
C ASN A 314 1.88 -24.26 -18.16
N THR A 315 1.58 -24.37 -16.88
CA THR A 315 0.21 -24.17 -16.37
C THR A 315 0.00 -22.69 -16.07
N ILE A 316 -1.07 -22.10 -16.60
CA ILE A 316 -1.52 -20.75 -16.28
C ILE A 316 -2.96 -20.81 -15.79
N SER A 317 -3.21 -20.33 -14.58
CA SER A 317 -4.53 -20.29 -13.97
C SER A 317 -5.02 -18.87 -13.83
N VAL A 318 -6.34 -18.71 -13.87
CA VAL A 318 -7.04 -17.47 -13.60
C VAL A 318 -8.02 -17.75 -12.48
N LYS A 319 -7.85 -17.12 -11.36
CA LYS A 319 -8.64 -17.32 -10.14
C LYS A 319 -9.20 -16.01 -9.64
N THR A 320 -10.30 -16.08 -8.92
CA THR A 320 -10.91 -14.92 -8.31
C THR A 320 -11.03 -15.11 -6.80
N LEU A 321 -10.57 -14.11 -6.04
CA LEU A 321 -10.65 -14.06 -4.59
C LEU A 321 -11.85 -13.19 -4.19
N ASP A 322 -12.84 -13.77 -3.51
CA ASP A 322 -14.02 -13.05 -3.06
C ASP A 322 -13.78 -12.29 -1.77
N LEU A 323 -13.49 -11.00 -1.88
CA LEU A 323 -13.21 -10.11 -0.75
C LEU A 323 -14.48 -9.64 0.00
N ASN A 324 -15.68 -10.06 -0.42
CA ASN A 324 -16.94 -9.72 0.23
C ASN A 324 -17.44 -10.79 1.21
N GLN A 325 -16.69 -11.86 1.39
CA GLN A 325 -16.99 -12.93 2.36
C GLN A 325 -16.29 -12.68 3.69
N ASP A 326 -16.65 -13.47 4.71
CA ASP A 326 -15.91 -13.48 5.97
C ASP A 326 -14.44 -13.85 5.74
N PHE A 327 -13.54 -13.23 6.50
CA PHE A 327 -12.10 -13.39 6.30
C PHE A 327 -11.64 -14.87 6.35
N ILE A 328 -12.31 -15.71 7.12
CA ILE A 328 -12.01 -17.14 7.19
C ILE A 328 -12.16 -17.85 5.84
N HIS A 329 -13.14 -17.43 5.03
CA HIS A 329 -13.36 -17.97 3.69
C HIS A 329 -12.33 -17.41 2.69
N ILE A 330 -11.92 -16.15 2.86
CA ILE A 330 -10.83 -15.55 2.06
C ILE A 330 -9.52 -16.29 2.35
N ALA A 331 -9.20 -16.51 3.62
CA ALA A 331 -8.05 -17.28 4.05
C ALA A 331 -8.04 -18.67 3.41
N LYS A 332 -9.17 -19.39 3.50
CA LYS A 332 -9.30 -20.72 2.89
C LYS A 332 -9.05 -20.71 1.39
N GLN A 333 -9.57 -19.73 0.64
CA GLN A 333 -9.32 -19.62 -0.80
C GLN A 333 -7.82 -19.42 -1.10
N LEU A 334 -7.11 -18.61 -0.28
CA LEU A 334 -5.67 -18.43 -0.43
C LEU A 334 -4.89 -19.68 -0.04
N ASP A 335 -5.32 -20.41 1.00
CA ASP A 335 -4.73 -21.67 1.43
C ASP A 335 -4.86 -22.75 0.35
N ASP A 336 -6.03 -22.86 -0.27
CA ASP A 336 -6.30 -23.82 -1.34
C ASP A 336 -5.36 -23.64 -2.54
N ILE A 337 -4.92 -22.41 -2.82
CA ILE A 337 -3.91 -22.14 -3.88
C ILE A 337 -2.58 -22.81 -3.53
N VAL A 338 -2.13 -22.75 -2.27
CA VAL A 338 -0.88 -23.36 -1.80
C VAL A 338 -1.02 -24.88 -1.69
N TYR A 339 -2.13 -25.37 -1.17
CA TYR A 339 -2.37 -26.81 -1.09
C TYR A 339 -2.36 -27.45 -2.49
N ASN A 340 -2.98 -26.83 -3.47
CA ASN A 340 -2.92 -27.30 -4.86
C ASN A 340 -1.51 -27.24 -5.43
N LEU A 341 -0.67 -26.29 -5.02
CA LEU A 341 0.74 -26.24 -5.39
C LEU A 341 1.53 -27.38 -4.72
N SER A 342 1.19 -27.79 -3.50
CA SER A 342 1.87 -28.87 -2.77
C SER A 342 1.35 -30.27 -3.14
N LEU A 343 0.05 -30.46 -3.37
CA LEU A 343 -0.61 -31.74 -3.64
C LEU A 343 -0.26 -32.39 -4.99
N ILE A 344 0.28 -31.64 -5.97
CA ILE A 344 0.82 -32.26 -7.20
C ILE A 344 1.98 -33.25 -6.89
N HIS A 345 2.37 -33.42 -5.64
CA HIS A 345 3.40 -34.37 -5.22
C HIS A 345 2.88 -35.76 -4.81
N ILE A 346 1.56 -35.97 -4.69
CA ILE A 346 0.98 -37.25 -4.21
C ILE A 346 0.61 -38.18 -5.37
N SER A 347 0.74 -37.76 -6.62
CA SER A 347 0.34 -38.56 -7.80
C SER A 347 1.47 -38.85 -8.77
N GLU A 348 2.71 -39.09 -8.33
CA GLU A 348 3.64 -39.86 -9.11
C GLU A 348 3.53 -41.31 -8.66
N PRO A 349 3.01 -42.27 -9.50
CA PRO A 349 3.12 -43.68 -9.21
C PRO A 349 4.60 -44.08 -9.32
N THR A 350 5.08 -44.79 -8.32
CA THR A 350 6.31 -45.56 -8.32
C THR A 350 6.40 -46.52 -9.52
#